data_b1c17ee22a19f908724c74512dd3d87b
#
_entry.id   b1c17ee22a19f908724c74512dd3d87b
#
_cell.length_a   1.000
_cell.length_b   1.000
_cell.length_c   1.000
_cell.angle_alpha   90.00
_cell.angle_beta   90.00
_cell.angle_gamma   90.00
#
_symmetry.space_group_name_H-M   'P 1'
#
loop_
_entity.id
_entity.type
_entity.pdbx_description
1 polymer ?
#
loop_
_entity_poly.entity_id
_entity_poly.type
_entity_poly.pdbx_seq_one_letter_code
_entity_poly.pdbx_strand_id
1 'polypeptide(L)'
;MTRCPDGWVYFRQSCYQFADEMKFSLTEATHHCSSRHAHLAKVESKAEDLFLQDFAGRLYKHVPDHTFANSFWLGGTDSNIEGIWTWYSDDSDLIYTSWPQGHPGPTGDHQDCLILFAPNNYQWYDFECEILAHPLCEIELNVEAAAVVIG
;
A
#
# COMPACT_ATOMS: atom_id res chain seq x y z
N MET A 1 17.15 -9.93 14.36
CA MET A 1 17.63 -9.65 13.02
C MET A 1 16.55 -9.07 12.16
N THR A 2 16.81 -7.90 11.67
CA THR A 2 15.86 -7.20 10.83
C THR A 2 16.21 -7.43 9.37
N ARG A 3 15.88 -8.63 8.89
CA ARG A 3 16.22 -9.00 7.52
C ARG A 3 14.96 -9.26 6.72
N CYS A 4 14.91 -8.68 5.53
CA CYS A 4 13.79 -8.89 4.64
C CYS A 4 14.04 -10.09 3.72
N PRO A 5 12.98 -10.77 3.26
CA PRO A 5 13.13 -11.81 2.24
C PRO A 5 13.77 -11.24 0.98
N ASP A 6 14.33 -12.12 0.14
CA ASP A 6 14.93 -11.69 -1.12
C ASP A 6 13.89 -10.99 -1.99
N GLY A 7 14.28 -9.84 -2.55
CA GLY A 7 13.38 -9.06 -3.39
C GLY A 7 12.52 -8.07 -2.64
N TRP A 8 12.60 -8.07 -1.31
CA TRP A 8 11.87 -7.12 -0.47
C TRP A 8 12.80 -6.01 -0.01
N VAL A 9 12.24 -4.83 0.26
CA VAL A 9 12.99 -3.64 0.64
C VAL A 9 12.71 -3.31 2.09
N TYR A 10 13.77 -3.06 2.87
CA TYR A 10 13.65 -2.71 4.29
C TYR A 10 13.51 -1.20 4.46
N PHE A 11 12.56 -0.80 5.30
CA PHE A 11 12.43 0.58 5.73
C PHE A 11 11.72 0.63 7.08
N ARG A 12 12.39 1.18 8.08
CA ARG A 12 11.81 1.47 9.41
C ARG A 12 10.98 0.31 9.98
N GLN A 13 11.61 -0.83 10.20
CA GLN A 13 11.01 -1.99 10.85
C GLN A 13 9.95 -2.69 10.00
N SER A 14 9.92 -2.42 8.72
CA SER A 14 9.03 -3.13 7.79
C SER A 14 9.79 -3.55 6.56
N CYS A 15 9.29 -4.61 5.93
CA CYS A 15 9.77 -5.08 4.63
C CYS A 15 8.67 -4.90 3.62
N TYR A 16 9.00 -4.38 2.43
CA TYR A 16 8.02 -4.09 1.39
C TYR A 16 8.34 -4.84 0.12
N GLN A 17 7.32 -5.39 -0.52
CA GLN A 17 7.45 -5.98 -1.85
C GLN A 17 6.62 -5.16 -2.84
N PHE A 18 7.30 -4.59 -3.81
CA PHE A 18 6.63 -3.90 -4.93
C PHE A 18 6.48 -4.92 -6.04
N ALA A 19 5.32 -5.60 -6.06
CA ALA A 19 5.11 -6.74 -6.95
C ALA A 19 4.70 -6.25 -8.35
N ASP A 20 5.65 -5.64 -9.06
CA ASP A 20 5.41 -4.97 -10.33
C ASP A 20 5.32 -5.93 -11.53
N GLU A 21 5.47 -7.23 -11.31
CA GLU A 21 5.36 -8.23 -12.36
C GLU A 21 3.92 -8.75 -12.54
N MET A 22 3.01 -8.35 -11.65
CA MET A 22 1.64 -8.84 -11.68
C MET A 22 0.65 -7.71 -11.41
N LYS A 23 -0.54 -7.85 -11.96
CA LYS A 23 -1.62 -6.89 -11.77
C LYS A 23 -2.86 -7.64 -11.31
N PHE A 24 -3.42 -7.21 -10.20
CA PHE A 24 -4.52 -7.88 -9.53
C PHE A 24 -5.59 -6.88 -9.11
N SER A 25 -6.81 -7.37 -8.94
CA SER A 25 -7.83 -6.63 -8.21
C SER A 25 -7.40 -6.54 -6.75
N LEU A 26 -8.10 -5.72 -5.94
CA LEU A 26 -7.74 -5.62 -4.52
C LEU A 26 -7.81 -6.96 -3.81
N THR A 27 -8.86 -7.74 -4.06
CA THR A 27 -9.02 -9.06 -3.42
C THR A 27 -7.86 -9.99 -3.77
N GLU A 28 -7.51 -10.03 -5.05
CA GLU A 28 -6.37 -10.85 -5.49
C GLU A 28 -5.06 -10.36 -4.91
N ALA A 29 -4.88 -9.04 -4.84
CA ALA A 29 -3.68 -8.44 -4.28
C ALA A 29 -3.57 -8.77 -2.79
N THR A 30 -4.67 -8.68 -2.06
CA THR A 30 -4.70 -9.05 -0.65
C THR A 30 -4.29 -10.51 -0.45
N HIS A 31 -4.82 -11.40 -1.30
CA HIS A 31 -4.48 -12.81 -1.23
C HIS A 31 -3.01 -13.05 -1.55
N HIS A 32 -2.48 -12.35 -2.54
CA HIS A 32 -1.06 -12.45 -2.90
C HIS A 32 -0.17 -12.11 -1.70
N CYS A 33 -0.45 -11.00 -1.03
CA CYS A 33 0.32 -10.61 0.16
C CYS A 33 0.15 -11.61 1.29
N SER A 34 -1.08 -12.05 1.54
CA SER A 34 -1.39 -12.99 2.61
C SER A 34 -0.66 -14.32 2.44
N SER A 35 -0.52 -14.81 1.21
CA SER A 35 0.19 -16.05 0.94
C SER A 35 1.69 -15.95 1.24
N ARG A 36 2.20 -14.74 1.44
CA ARG A 36 3.59 -14.48 1.78
C ARG A 36 3.74 -14.00 3.23
N HIS A 37 2.71 -14.25 4.05
CA HIS A 37 2.67 -13.82 5.46
C HIS A 37 2.80 -12.30 5.59
N ALA A 38 2.20 -11.59 4.64
CA ALA A 38 2.22 -10.14 4.58
C ALA A 38 0.82 -9.58 4.43
N HIS A 39 0.69 -8.27 4.45
CA HIS A 39 -0.55 -7.59 4.15
C HIS A 39 -0.28 -6.49 3.14
N LEU A 40 -1.31 -5.94 2.53
CA LEU A 40 -1.14 -4.75 1.71
C LEU A 40 -0.67 -3.60 2.60
N ALA A 41 0.22 -2.77 2.09
CA ALA A 41 0.93 -1.78 2.89
C ALA A 41 -0.01 -0.82 3.62
N LYS A 42 0.31 -0.54 4.87
CA LYS A 42 -0.31 0.49 5.68
C LYS A 42 0.67 1.64 5.75
N VAL A 43 0.19 2.86 5.55
CA VAL A 43 1.05 4.03 5.61
C VAL A 43 0.67 4.84 6.84
N GLU A 44 1.56 4.89 7.82
CA GLU A 44 1.27 5.46 9.11
C GLU A 44 2.08 6.72 9.42
N SER A 45 2.95 7.14 8.50
CA SER A 45 3.75 8.34 8.69
C SER A 45 4.10 8.97 7.35
N LYS A 46 4.45 10.26 7.41
CA LYS A 46 4.89 10.96 6.21
C LYS A 46 6.18 10.37 5.65
N ALA A 47 7.09 9.95 6.55
CA ALA A 47 8.35 9.36 6.10
C ALA A 47 8.11 8.09 5.31
N GLU A 48 7.19 7.24 5.77
CA GLU A 48 6.84 6.01 5.09
C GLU A 48 6.19 6.32 3.74
N ASP A 49 5.27 7.26 3.71
CA ASP A 49 4.60 7.67 2.48
C ASP A 49 5.59 8.13 1.42
N LEU A 50 6.51 9.03 1.83
CA LEU A 50 7.53 9.54 0.91
C LEU A 50 8.46 8.45 0.40
N PHE A 51 8.82 7.50 1.29
CA PHE A 51 9.66 6.37 0.88
C PHE A 51 8.96 5.53 -0.19
N LEU A 52 7.69 5.21 0.03
CA LEU A 52 6.96 4.36 -0.92
C LEU A 52 6.76 5.06 -2.25
N GLN A 53 6.42 6.35 -2.23
CA GLN A 53 6.26 7.12 -3.46
C GLN A 53 7.58 7.21 -4.23
N ASP A 54 8.66 7.50 -3.54
CA ASP A 54 9.97 7.63 -4.17
C ASP A 54 10.44 6.31 -4.76
N PHE A 55 10.29 5.21 -4.01
CA PHE A 55 10.73 3.91 -4.50
C PHE A 55 9.91 3.48 -5.72
N ALA A 56 8.60 3.65 -5.67
CA ALA A 56 7.75 3.32 -6.81
C ALA A 56 8.16 4.12 -8.05
N GLY A 57 8.42 5.40 -7.88
CA GLY A 57 8.86 6.24 -8.99
C GLY A 57 10.19 5.79 -9.59
N ARG A 58 11.10 5.32 -8.75
CA ARG A 58 12.41 4.84 -9.22
C ARG A 58 12.31 3.53 -9.98
N LEU A 59 11.35 2.68 -9.64
CA LEU A 59 11.12 1.44 -10.38
C LEU A 59 10.78 1.71 -11.84
N TYR A 60 10.12 2.83 -12.11
CA TYR A 60 9.65 3.16 -13.46
C TYR A 60 10.36 4.37 -14.04
N LYS A 61 11.57 4.67 -13.57
CA LYS A 61 12.32 5.84 -14.03
C LYS A 61 12.61 5.84 -15.52
N HIS A 62 12.60 4.67 -16.16
CA HIS A 62 12.84 4.52 -17.60
C HIS A 62 11.61 4.77 -18.43
N VAL A 63 10.45 4.87 -17.81
CA VAL A 63 9.18 5.06 -18.48
C VAL A 63 8.94 6.57 -18.58
N PRO A 64 8.86 7.14 -19.79
CA PRO A 64 8.70 8.59 -19.93
C PRO A 64 7.39 9.10 -19.37
N ASP A 65 6.30 8.33 -19.51
CA ASP A 65 5.00 8.69 -18.99
C ASP A 65 4.46 7.57 -18.11
N HIS A 66 4.31 7.85 -16.82
CA HIS A 66 3.72 6.88 -15.91
C HIS A 66 2.22 6.84 -16.14
N THR A 67 1.69 5.64 -16.39
CA THR A 67 0.27 5.43 -16.61
C THR A 67 -0.33 4.72 -15.40
N PHE A 68 -1.66 4.56 -15.41
CA PHE A 68 -2.33 3.80 -14.38
C PHE A 68 -1.71 2.41 -14.20
N ALA A 69 -1.23 1.81 -15.29
CA ALA A 69 -0.63 0.47 -15.24
C ALA A 69 0.57 0.37 -14.30
N ASN A 70 1.16 1.48 -13.89
CA ASN A 70 2.30 1.51 -12.98
C ASN A 70 1.89 1.76 -11.52
N SER A 71 0.60 1.77 -11.22
CA SER A 71 0.09 2.08 -9.88
C SER A 71 0.12 0.86 -8.97
N PHE A 72 0.12 1.12 -7.65
CA PHE A 72 0.21 0.07 -6.64
C PHE A 72 -0.96 0.15 -5.65
N TRP A 73 -1.49 -1.02 -5.28
CA TRP A 73 -2.49 -1.12 -4.22
C TRP A 73 -1.86 -0.86 -2.86
N LEU A 74 -2.52 -0.02 -2.06
CA LEU A 74 -2.31 0.05 -0.62
C LEU A 74 -3.47 -0.65 0.06
N GLY A 75 -3.37 -0.84 1.38
CA GLY A 75 -4.38 -1.61 2.11
C GLY A 75 -5.56 -0.82 2.64
N GLY A 76 -5.74 0.43 2.22
CA GLY A 76 -6.83 1.27 2.71
C GLY A 76 -8.13 1.04 1.96
N THR A 77 -9.25 1.04 2.68
CA THR A 77 -10.57 0.84 2.09
C THR A 77 -11.65 1.48 2.96
N ASP A 78 -12.75 1.91 2.34
CA ASP A 78 -13.96 2.32 3.06
C ASP A 78 -15.12 1.38 2.72
N SER A 79 -14.82 0.16 2.31
CA SER A 79 -15.84 -0.83 1.95
C SER A 79 -16.73 -1.23 3.12
N ASN A 80 -16.23 -1.18 4.35
CA ASN A 80 -17.00 -1.54 5.52
C ASN A 80 -18.08 -0.50 5.85
N ILE A 81 -17.69 0.76 5.88
CA ILE A 81 -18.59 1.89 6.13
C ILE A 81 -18.19 2.99 5.15
N GLU A 82 -19.09 3.32 4.24
CA GLU A 82 -18.84 4.32 3.21
C GLU A 82 -18.37 5.65 3.84
N GLY A 83 -17.25 6.15 3.37
CA GLY A 83 -16.69 7.41 3.85
C GLY A 83 -15.77 7.26 5.06
N ILE A 84 -15.69 6.08 5.66
CA ILE A 84 -14.79 5.82 6.79
C ILE A 84 -13.69 4.87 6.33
N TRP A 85 -12.51 5.41 6.17
CA TRP A 85 -11.35 4.67 5.66
C TRP A 85 -10.61 3.95 6.78
N THR A 86 -10.34 2.67 6.57
CA THR A 86 -9.59 1.82 7.50
C THR A 86 -8.56 1.01 6.74
N TRP A 87 -7.58 0.49 7.46
CA TRP A 87 -6.63 -0.46 6.89
C TRP A 87 -7.24 -1.85 6.92
N TYR A 88 -7.27 -2.49 5.77
CA TYR A 88 -7.92 -3.79 5.59
C TYR A 88 -7.37 -4.86 6.54
N SER A 89 -6.06 -4.83 6.82
CA SER A 89 -5.42 -5.90 7.57
C SER A 89 -5.86 -6.00 9.03
N ASP A 90 -6.20 -4.86 9.67
CA ASP A 90 -6.51 -4.85 11.10
C ASP A 90 -7.69 -3.94 11.47
N ASP A 91 -8.37 -3.40 10.47
CA ASP A 91 -9.52 -2.49 10.65
C ASP A 91 -9.21 -1.22 11.44
N SER A 92 -7.93 -0.87 11.54
CA SER A 92 -7.56 0.38 12.21
C SER A 92 -7.80 1.58 11.32
N ASP A 93 -8.10 2.72 11.94
CA ASP A 93 -8.35 3.96 11.20
C ASP A 93 -7.06 4.49 10.56
N LEU A 94 -7.21 5.23 9.46
CA LEU A 94 -6.07 5.92 8.86
C LEU A 94 -5.74 7.13 9.73
N ILE A 95 -4.64 7.05 10.47
CA ILE A 95 -4.17 8.14 11.32
C ILE A 95 -3.48 9.21 10.48
N TYR A 96 -2.67 8.77 9.54
CA TYR A 96 -1.98 9.62 8.59
C TYR A 96 -2.69 9.51 7.25
N THR A 97 -2.90 10.62 6.57
CA THR A 97 -3.48 10.61 5.21
C THR A 97 -2.69 11.54 4.31
N SER A 98 -2.69 11.22 3.02
CA SER A 98 -1.97 12.01 2.02
C SER A 98 -2.83 12.18 0.77
N TRP A 99 -4.12 12.40 0.96
CA TRP A 99 -5.04 12.62 -0.14
C TRP A 99 -4.74 13.95 -0.83
N PRO A 100 -4.67 13.98 -2.17
CA PRO A 100 -4.63 15.26 -2.86
C PRO A 100 -5.99 15.93 -2.79
N GLN A 101 -6.05 17.19 -3.16
CA GLN A 101 -7.31 17.92 -3.15
C GLN A 101 -8.35 17.21 -4.02
N GLY A 102 -9.57 17.07 -3.50
CA GLY A 102 -10.64 16.38 -4.20
C GLY A 102 -10.70 14.89 -3.95
N HIS A 103 -9.78 14.35 -3.15
CA HIS A 103 -9.75 12.92 -2.81
C HIS A 103 -9.73 12.73 -1.30
N PRO A 104 -10.33 11.67 -0.78
CA PRO A 104 -11.13 10.71 -1.55
C PRO A 104 -12.36 11.40 -2.14
N GLY A 105 -12.91 10.80 -3.20
CA GLY A 105 -14.10 11.35 -3.84
C GLY A 105 -15.35 11.27 -2.96
N PRO A 106 -16.48 11.72 -3.48
CA PRO A 106 -17.73 11.69 -2.70
C PRO A 106 -18.12 10.29 -2.30
N THR A 107 -18.79 10.18 -1.15
CA THR A 107 -19.32 8.90 -0.70
C THR A 107 -20.34 8.37 -1.70
N GLY A 108 -20.37 7.06 -1.88
CA GLY A 108 -21.32 6.42 -2.80
C GLY A 108 -20.84 6.32 -4.24
N ASP A 109 -19.60 6.68 -4.53
CA ASP A 109 -19.06 6.64 -5.89
C ASP A 109 -18.44 5.28 -6.26
N HIS A 110 -18.48 4.32 -5.36
CA HIS A 110 -17.90 2.96 -5.54
C HIS A 110 -16.38 2.95 -5.70
N GLN A 111 -15.72 4.04 -5.33
CA GLN A 111 -14.25 4.10 -5.34
C GLN A 111 -13.78 3.88 -3.90
N ASP A 112 -13.76 2.60 -3.50
CA ASP A 112 -13.63 2.20 -2.10
C ASP A 112 -12.25 1.68 -1.74
N CYS A 113 -11.29 1.72 -2.65
CA CYS A 113 -9.97 1.15 -2.42
C CYS A 113 -8.87 2.15 -2.75
N LEU A 114 -7.77 2.07 -2.00
CA LEU A 114 -6.70 3.06 -2.02
C LEU A 114 -5.52 2.59 -2.86
N ILE A 115 -5.04 3.47 -3.74
CA ILE A 115 -3.84 3.19 -4.52
C ILE A 115 -2.83 4.32 -4.42
N LEU A 116 -1.57 3.99 -4.74
CA LEU A 116 -0.57 4.97 -5.12
C LEU A 116 -0.73 5.17 -6.63
N PHE A 117 -1.18 6.35 -7.03
CA PHE A 117 -1.58 6.63 -8.39
C PHE A 117 -0.40 7.14 -9.22
N ALA A 118 0.14 6.29 -10.09
CA ALA A 118 1.35 6.59 -10.83
C ALA A 118 1.28 7.89 -11.66
N PRO A 119 0.19 8.17 -12.38
CA PRO A 119 0.14 9.40 -13.18
C PRO A 119 0.27 10.70 -12.40
N ASN A 120 0.05 10.67 -11.08
CA ASN A 120 0.18 11.85 -10.24
C ASN A 120 1.23 11.64 -9.15
N ASN A 121 2.42 11.21 -9.55
CA ASN A 121 3.58 11.04 -8.68
C ASN A 121 3.32 10.14 -7.48
N TYR A 122 2.48 9.12 -7.67
CA TYR A 122 2.17 8.14 -6.63
C TYR A 122 1.50 8.74 -5.40
N GLN A 123 0.72 9.81 -5.60
CA GLN A 123 -0.15 10.32 -4.54
C GLN A 123 -1.32 9.36 -4.34
N TRP A 124 -2.00 9.50 -3.20
CA TRP A 124 -3.10 8.62 -2.83
C TRP A 124 -4.35 8.95 -3.62
N TYR A 125 -4.96 7.93 -4.23
CA TYR A 125 -6.24 8.07 -4.93
C TYR A 125 -7.14 6.92 -4.53
N ASP A 126 -8.45 7.18 -4.53
CA ASP A 126 -9.47 6.16 -4.33
C ASP A 126 -9.93 5.66 -5.69
N PHE A 127 -10.04 4.34 -5.81
CA PHE A 127 -10.45 3.71 -7.07
C PHE A 127 -11.33 2.51 -6.80
N GLU A 128 -11.99 2.03 -7.87
CA GLU A 128 -12.78 0.82 -7.78
C GLU A 128 -11.88 -0.37 -7.46
N CYS A 129 -12.36 -1.23 -6.56
CA CYS A 129 -11.55 -2.33 -6.04
C CYS A 129 -11.30 -3.43 -7.08
N GLU A 130 -12.05 -3.46 -8.15
CA GLU A 130 -11.95 -4.47 -9.20
C GLU A 130 -10.95 -4.14 -10.29
N ILE A 131 -10.42 -2.92 -10.34
CA ILE A 131 -9.41 -2.58 -11.33
C ILE A 131 -8.10 -3.30 -11.02
N LEU A 132 -7.24 -3.40 -12.02
CA LEU A 132 -5.99 -4.14 -11.87
C LEU A 132 -4.82 -3.20 -11.60
N ALA A 133 -4.13 -3.44 -10.50
CA ALA A 133 -2.93 -2.69 -10.10
C ALA A 133 -1.95 -3.63 -9.45
N HIS A 134 -0.70 -3.18 -9.25
CA HIS A 134 0.33 -4.02 -8.63
C HIS A 134 0.14 -4.09 -7.12
N PRO A 135 0.30 -5.27 -6.51
CA PRO A 135 0.31 -5.34 -5.06
C PRO A 135 1.54 -4.68 -4.46
N LEU A 136 1.35 -3.94 -3.37
CA LEU A 136 2.45 -3.47 -2.53
C LEU A 136 2.26 -4.10 -1.17
N CYS A 137 3.08 -5.11 -0.89
CA CYS A 137 2.96 -5.90 0.33
C CYS A 137 3.90 -5.39 1.41
N GLU A 138 3.50 -5.57 2.66
CA GLU A 138 4.31 -5.18 3.81
C GLU A 138 4.33 -6.30 4.84
N ILE A 139 5.53 -6.56 5.39
CA ILE A 139 5.71 -7.40 6.57
C ILE A 139 6.23 -6.49 7.67
N GLU A 140 5.46 -6.34 8.74
CA GLU A 140 5.90 -5.56 9.89
C GLU A 140 6.79 -6.45 10.76
N LEU A 141 7.99 -5.98 11.06
CA LEU A 141 8.92 -6.74 11.88
C LEU A 141 8.57 -6.57 13.35
N ASN A 142 8.46 -7.70 14.07
CA ASN A 142 7.99 -7.70 15.44
C ASN A 142 9.14 -7.45 16.41
N VAL A 143 9.43 -6.17 16.64
CA VAL A 143 10.49 -5.78 17.56
C VAL A 143 10.12 -6.08 19.00
N GLU A 144 8.85 -5.96 19.36
CA GLU A 144 8.38 -6.22 20.72
C GLU A 144 8.54 -7.68 21.10
N ALA A 145 8.24 -8.60 20.19
CA ALA A 145 8.41 -10.02 20.48
C ALA A 145 9.87 -10.34 20.75
N ALA A 146 10.79 -9.73 20.02
CA ALA A 146 12.22 -9.92 20.26
C ALA A 146 12.62 -9.42 21.64
N ALA A 147 12.08 -8.27 22.05
CA ALA A 147 12.37 -7.71 23.38
C ALA A 147 11.85 -8.61 24.49
N VAL A 148 10.66 -9.17 24.33
CA VAL A 148 10.07 -10.08 25.31
C VAL A 148 10.90 -11.36 25.45
N VAL A 149 11.39 -11.89 24.35
CA VAL A 149 12.20 -13.10 24.38
C VAL A 149 13.52 -12.86 25.14
N ILE A 150 14.07 -11.67 25.01
CA ILE A 150 15.33 -11.33 25.70
C ILE A 150 15.11 -11.09 27.19
N GLY A 151 13.97 -10.55 27.52
CA GLY A 151 13.63 -10.25 28.90
C GLY A 151 13.28 -11.47 29.69
#